data_c1ad4a4d4c0bf067b22852f3f93183c9
#
_entry.id   c1ad4a4d4c0bf067b22852f3f93183c9
#
_cell.length_a   1.000
_cell.length_b   1.000
_cell.length_c   1.000
_cell.angle_alpha   90.00
_cell.angle_beta   90.00
_cell.angle_gamma   90.00
#
_symmetry.space_group_name_H-M   'P 1'
#
loop_
_entity.id
_entity.type
_entity.pdbx_description
1 polymer ?
#
loop_
_entity_poly.entity_id
_entity_poly.type
_entity_poly.pdbx_seq_one_letter_code
_entity_poly.pdbx_strand_id
1 'polypeptide(L)' 'MPNMEEFVRDVESYAQECGLHPSTVIQRAANLGGGKWAAWLNGGSCSMRTADRIRAYMRANPPSTKAQDGKAA' A
#
# COMPACT_ATOMS: atom_id res chain seq x y z
N MET A 1 -12.33 -6.11 -12.63
CA MET A 1 -12.14 -6.23 -11.19
C MET A 1 -10.70 -6.58 -10.87
N PRO A 2 -10.02 -5.76 -10.08
CA PRO A 2 -8.64 -6.08 -9.75
C PRO A 2 -8.59 -7.31 -8.86
N ASN A 3 -7.62 -8.16 -9.09
CA ASN A 3 -7.43 -9.32 -8.25
C ASN A 3 -6.41 -9.00 -7.16
N MET A 4 -6.26 -9.91 -6.22
CA MET A 4 -5.35 -9.68 -5.10
C MET A 4 -3.91 -9.53 -5.56
N GLU A 5 -3.55 -10.26 -6.60
CA GLU A 5 -2.20 -10.20 -7.12
C GLU A 5 -1.85 -8.80 -7.60
N GLU A 6 -2.76 -8.17 -8.33
CA GLU A 6 -2.58 -6.82 -8.80
C GLU A 6 -2.51 -5.84 -7.64
N PHE A 7 -3.41 -6.02 -6.69
CA PHE A 7 -3.47 -5.14 -5.53
C PHE A 7 -2.20 -5.21 -4.71
N VAL A 8 -1.71 -6.42 -4.48
CA VAL A 8 -0.47 -6.62 -3.74
C VAL A 8 0.68 -5.94 -4.47
N ARG A 9 0.73 -6.09 -5.78
CA ARG A 9 1.78 -5.48 -6.57
C ARG A 9 1.74 -3.95 -6.48
N ASP A 10 0.53 -3.40 -6.50
CA ASP A 10 0.37 -1.95 -6.38
C ASP A 10 0.88 -1.45 -5.04
N VAL A 11 0.58 -2.17 -3.98
CA VAL A 11 1.03 -1.78 -2.65
C VAL A 11 2.55 -1.88 -2.56
N GLU A 12 3.10 -2.94 -3.12
CA GLU A 12 4.55 -3.12 -3.12
C GLU A 12 5.26 -2.00 -3.86
N SER A 13 4.76 -1.65 -5.04
CA SER A 13 5.35 -0.58 -5.82
C SER A 13 5.29 0.74 -5.06
N TYR A 14 4.14 1.02 -4.49
CA TYR A 14 3.97 2.25 -3.73
C TYR A 14 4.93 2.30 -2.54
N ALA A 15 5.01 1.21 -1.80
CA ALA A 15 5.88 1.15 -0.63
C ALA A 15 7.33 1.35 -1.04
N GLN A 16 7.73 0.74 -2.13
CA GLN A 16 9.10 0.86 -2.61
C GLN A 16 9.42 2.30 -2.97
N GLU A 17 8.50 2.97 -3.62
CA GLU A 17 8.71 4.37 -4.00
C GLU A 17 8.75 5.29 -2.80
N CYS A 18 8.05 4.92 -1.73
CA CYS A 18 8.05 5.70 -0.51
C CYS A 18 9.19 5.33 0.43
N GLY A 19 9.91 4.27 0.12
CA GLY A 19 10.96 3.79 1.02
C GLY A 19 10.41 3.11 2.25
N LEU A 20 9.22 2.52 2.14
CA LEU A 20 8.55 1.87 3.25
C LEU A 20 8.39 0.39 2.99
N HIS A 21 8.17 -0.35 4.06
CA HIS A 21 7.79 -1.75 3.92
C HIS A 21 6.31 -1.83 3.60
N PRO A 22 5.88 -2.78 2.74
CA PRO A 22 4.46 -2.89 2.42
C PRO A 22 3.57 -3.05 3.64
N SER A 23 4.00 -3.82 4.64
CA SER A 23 3.20 -3.99 5.84
C SER A 23 3.01 -2.67 6.57
N THR A 24 3.99 -1.78 6.50
CA THR A 24 3.86 -0.45 7.09
C THR A 24 2.79 0.35 6.36
N VAL A 25 2.74 0.22 5.04
CA VAL A 25 1.75 0.93 4.26
C VAL A 25 0.34 0.52 4.65
N ILE A 26 0.08 -0.77 4.72
CA ILE A 26 -1.26 -1.23 5.04
C ILE A 26 -1.61 -0.94 6.50
N GLN A 27 -0.61 -0.90 7.36
CA GLN A 27 -0.85 -0.53 8.75
C GLN A 27 -1.31 0.92 8.86
N ARG A 28 -0.66 1.80 8.14
CA ARG A 28 -1.02 3.22 8.17
C ARG A 28 -2.32 3.49 7.44
N ALA A 29 -2.56 2.74 6.36
CA ALA A 29 -3.72 2.99 5.52
C ALA A 29 -5.00 2.45 6.13
N ALA A 30 -4.94 1.28 6.73
CA ALA A 30 -6.13 0.59 7.21
C ALA A 30 -5.94 0.00 8.59
N ASN A 31 -4.88 0.36 9.26
CA ASN A 31 -4.61 -0.11 10.63
C ASN A 31 -4.54 -1.63 10.73
N LEU A 32 -3.94 -2.25 9.74
CA LEU A 32 -3.81 -3.70 9.70
C LEU A 32 -2.45 -4.12 10.20
N GLY A 33 -2.41 -5.28 10.87
CA GLY A 33 -1.14 -5.81 11.33
C GLY A 33 -0.32 -6.41 10.21
N GLY A 34 0.96 -6.64 10.48
CA GLY A 34 1.86 -7.20 9.49
C GLY A 34 1.47 -8.58 9.03
N GLY A 35 0.76 -9.32 9.89
CA GLY A 35 0.31 -10.66 9.50
C GLY A 35 -0.66 -10.64 8.33
N LYS A 36 -1.40 -9.56 8.16
CA LYS A 36 -2.31 -9.45 7.03
C LYS A 36 -1.55 -9.41 5.72
N TRP A 37 -0.45 -8.69 5.69
CA TRP A 37 0.35 -8.62 4.47
C TRP A 37 0.88 -10.00 4.11
N ALA A 38 1.42 -10.72 5.08
CA ALA A 38 1.92 -12.06 4.83
C ALA A 38 0.82 -12.99 4.35
N ALA A 39 -0.37 -12.86 4.90
CA ALA A 39 -1.50 -13.68 4.48
C ALA A 39 -1.87 -13.40 3.03
N TRP A 40 -1.83 -12.13 2.64
CA TRP A 40 -2.14 -11.78 1.25
C TRP A 40 -1.11 -12.32 0.28
N LEU A 41 0.16 -12.34 0.69
CA LEU A 41 1.21 -12.91 -0.16
C LEU A 41 1.03 -14.40 -0.33
N ASN A 42 0.37 -15.05 0.61
CA ASN A 42 0.12 -16.49 0.56
C ASN A 42 -1.24 -16.83 -0.05
N GLY A 43 -1.81 -15.89 -0.77
CA GLY A 43 -3.06 -16.16 -1.46
C GLY A 43 -4.29 -15.74 -0.71
N GLY A 44 -4.13 -15.04 0.41
CA GLY A 44 -5.27 -14.51 1.13
C GLY A 44 -5.90 -13.34 0.40
N SER A 45 -7.01 -12.85 0.94
CA SER A 45 -7.71 -11.75 0.31
C SER A 45 -8.19 -10.75 1.35
N CYS A 46 -8.60 -9.59 0.90
CA CYS A 46 -9.18 -8.58 1.76
C CYS A 46 -10.52 -8.15 1.19
N SER A 47 -11.31 -7.48 2.02
CA SER A 47 -12.58 -6.97 1.55
C SER A 47 -12.37 -5.78 0.62
N MET A 48 -13.36 -5.49 -0.19
CA MET A 48 -13.28 -4.32 -1.06
C MET A 48 -13.13 -3.05 -0.26
N ARG A 49 -13.78 -2.98 0.89
CA ARG A 49 -13.66 -1.81 1.76
C ARG A 49 -12.23 -1.59 2.19
N THR A 50 -11.55 -2.67 2.58
CA THR A 50 -10.16 -2.57 3.00
C THR A 50 -9.29 -2.14 1.83
N ALA A 51 -9.49 -2.74 0.67
CA ALA A 51 -8.71 -2.37 -0.51
C ALA A 51 -8.95 -0.90 -0.87
N ASP A 52 -10.18 -0.45 -0.78
CA ASP A 52 -10.51 0.93 -1.09
C ASP A 52 -9.82 1.89 -0.12
N ARG A 53 -9.78 1.53 1.15
CA ARG A 53 -9.11 2.37 2.14
C ARG A 53 -7.62 2.50 1.84
N ILE A 54 -7.00 1.39 1.48
CA ILE A 54 -5.58 1.39 1.19
C ILE A 54 -5.31 2.19 -0.07
N ARG A 55 -6.12 2.00 -1.10
CA ARG A 55 -5.94 2.76 -2.34
C ARG A 55 -6.17 4.24 -2.13
N ALA A 56 -7.16 4.59 -1.30
CA ALA A 56 -7.41 5.99 -0.99
C ALA A 56 -6.23 6.61 -0.25
N TYR A 57 -5.64 5.85 0.65
CA TYR A 57 -4.45 6.33 1.37
C TYR A 57 -3.31 6.58 0.40
N MET A 58 -3.07 5.64 -0.50
CA MET A 58 -1.98 5.77 -1.46
C MET A 58 -2.20 6.96 -2.38
N ARG A 59 -3.45 7.22 -2.73
CA ARG A 59 -3.78 8.35 -3.59
C ARG A 59 -3.61 9.68 -2.86
N ALA A 60 -4.00 9.70 -1.59
CA ALA A 60 -3.89 10.91 -0.77
C ALA A 60 -2.46 11.20 -0.35
N ASN A 61 -1.63 10.19 -0.34
CA ASN A 61 -0.23 10.33 0.09
C ASN A 61 0.70 9.79 -0.99
N PRO A 62 0.76 10.43 -2.14
CA PRO A 62 1.60 9.94 -3.23
C PRO A 62 3.07 9.90 -2.80
N PRO A 63 3.87 9.06 -3.44
CA PRO A 63 5.29 8.95 -3.10
C PRO A 63 6.04 10.19 -3.52
N SER A 64 5.87 11.23 -2.74
CA SER A 64 6.40 12.54 -3.08
C SER A 64 7.88 12.66 -2.78
N THR A 65 8.45 11.60 -2.27
CA THR A 65 9.88 11.62 -2.00
C THR A 65 10.66 11.99 -3.22
N LYS A 66 10.14 11.64 -4.35
CA LYS A 66 10.79 12.05 -5.55
C LYS A 66 10.36 13.43 -5.93
N ALA A 67 9.24 13.77 -5.52
CA ALA A 67 8.83 15.11 -5.75
C ALA A 67 9.48 15.99 -4.75
N GLN A 68 9.57 15.54 -4.25
CA GLN A 68 9.81 16.35 -3.65
C GLN A 68 10.70 16.75 -3.52
N ASP A 69 10.90 16.21 -3.54
CA ASP A 69 11.60 16.54 -3.40
C ASP A 69 12.04 17.27 -3.64
N GLY A 70 11.89 17.20 -3.78
CA GLY A 70 12.25 17.90 -3.89
C GLY A 70 12.09 18.78 -3.74
N LYS A 71 11.64 18.88 -3.49
CA LYS A 71 11.49 19.73 -3.28
C LYS A 71 11.62 20.35 -2.82
N ALA A 72 11.60 20.02 -2.57
CA ALA A 72 11.70 20.49 -2.16
C ALA A 72 12.05 21.00 -2.07
N ALA A 73 12.21 20.79 -2.12
CA ALA A 73 12.51 21.22 -2.07
C ALA A 73 12.57 21.66 -1.94
#